data_8618f927ae9ac707664a0b83e66734e7
#
_entry.id   8618f927ae9ac707664a0b83e66734e7
#
_cell.length_a   1.000
_cell.length_b   1.000
_cell.length_c   1.000
_cell.angle_alpha   90.00
_cell.angle_beta   90.00
_cell.angle_gamma   90.00
#
_symmetry.space_group_name_H-M   'P 1'
#
loop_
_entity.id
_entity.type
_entity.pdbx_description
1 polymer ?
#
loop_
_entity_poly.entity_id
_entity_poly.type
_entity_poly.pdbx_seq_one_letter_code
_entity_poly.pdbx_strand_id
1 'polypeptide(L)'
;LTYAGNLANLRDVENRPNYTFVKGDICDYDAMRSLFAEYDIDGVIHLAAESHVDRSIRDPFTFARTNVMGTLTLLQAAREHWNGAWEGRRFHHISTDEVYGALPFDGTLFTEQTRYDPHSPYSASKASSDHFVRAFHDTYGFPAVVTNCSNNYGPYQFPEKLIPLFINNIRHEKPLPVYGRGENVRDWLYVEDHARAIDTIFHRGRDGETYNIGGFNEWRNIDLIREIIRTVDRLLGRPEGASEKLITYVTDRAGHDLRYAIDSRKLKDELGWQPSL
;
A
#
# COMPACT_ATOMS: atom_id res chain seq x y z
N LEU A 1 -5.49 -4.85 -15.23
CA LEU A 1 -4.33 -5.70 -14.92
C LEU A 1 -3.11 -5.17 -15.65
N THR A 2 -2.07 -4.85 -14.89
CA THR A 2 -0.76 -4.49 -15.40
C THR A 2 0.24 -5.63 -15.12
N TYR A 3 1.54 -5.36 -15.21
CA TYR A 3 2.60 -6.36 -15.07
C TYR A 3 2.59 -7.14 -13.74
N ALA A 4 2.11 -6.53 -12.66
CA ALA A 4 2.02 -7.16 -11.33
C ALA A 4 0.66 -7.84 -11.07
N GLY A 5 -0.30 -7.68 -11.96
CA GLY A 5 -1.64 -8.27 -11.82
C GLY A 5 -1.63 -9.76 -12.15
N ASN A 6 -2.08 -10.60 -11.19
CA ASN A 6 -2.14 -12.04 -11.35
C ASN A 6 -3.48 -12.60 -10.89
N LEU A 7 -4.31 -13.02 -11.83
CA LEU A 7 -5.63 -13.61 -11.53
C LEU A 7 -5.55 -14.92 -10.74
N ALA A 8 -4.42 -15.62 -10.77
CA ALA A 8 -4.24 -16.82 -9.96
C ALA A 8 -4.36 -16.57 -8.45
N ASN A 9 -4.14 -15.32 -8.01
CA ASN A 9 -4.33 -14.93 -6.61
C ASN A 9 -5.81 -14.94 -6.17
N LEU A 10 -6.74 -15.02 -7.11
CA LEU A 10 -8.20 -14.97 -6.87
C LEU A 10 -8.88 -16.34 -7.00
N ARG A 11 -8.12 -17.43 -7.21
CA ARG A 11 -8.68 -18.78 -7.41
C ARG A 11 -9.64 -19.21 -6.31
N ASP A 12 -9.37 -18.83 -5.07
CA ASP A 12 -10.18 -19.23 -3.91
C ASP A 12 -11.56 -18.53 -3.87
N VAL A 13 -11.72 -17.46 -4.65
CA VAL A 13 -12.95 -16.64 -4.68
C VAL A 13 -13.59 -16.54 -6.06
N GLU A 14 -12.89 -16.90 -7.14
CA GLU A 14 -13.35 -16.68 -8.52
C GLU A 14 -14.67 -17.35 -8.87
N ASN A 15 -15.02 -18.44 -8.17
CA ASN A 15 -16.26 -19.21 -8.38
C ASN A 15 -17.36 -18.88 -7.34
N ARG A 16 -17.16 -17.87 -6.50
CA ARG A 16 -18.18 -17.51 -5.51
C ARG A 16 -19.31 -16.72 -6.18
N PRO A 17 -20.58 -16.96 -5.80
CA PRO A 17 -21.75 -16.33 -6.45
C PRO A 17 -21.81 -14.81 -6.25
N ASN A 18 -21.10 -14.28 -5.26
CA ASN A 18 -20.99 -12.85 -4.95
C ASN A 18 -19.70 -12.24 -5.49
N TYR A 19 -19.01 -12.88 -6.43
CA TYR A 19 -17.78 -12.37 -7.04
C TYR A 19 -17.95 -12.24 -8.55
N THR A 20 -17.60 -11.06 -9.09
CA THR A 20 -17.53 -10.80 -10.54
C THR A 20 -16.22 -10.08 -10.84
N PHE A 21 -15.45 -10.61 -11.78
CA PHE A 21 -14.24 -9.95 -12.25
C PHE A 21 -14.52 -9.13 -13.49
N VAL A 22 -14.23 -7.84 -13.44
CA VAL A 22 -14.27 -6.94 -14.60
C VAL A 22 -12.88 -6.39 -14.86
N LYS A 23 -12.34 -6.64 -16.05
CA LYS A 23 -11.06 -6.07 -16.48
C LYS A 23 -11.28 -4.66 -17.02
N GLY A 24 -10.75 -3.65 -16.35
CA GLY A 24 -10.86 -2.24 -16.74
C GLY A 24 -9.62 -1.44 -16.40
N ASP A 25 -9.53 -0.23 -16.95
CA ASP A 25 -8.57 0.80 -16.55
C ASP A 25 -9.32 1.84 -15.73
N ILE A 26 -8.89 2.08 -14.49
CA ILE A 26 -9.50 3.08 -13.60
C ILE A 26 -9.41 4.51 -14.15
N CYS A 27 -8.58 4.75 -15.16
CA CYS A 27 -8.48 6.03 -15.86
C CYS A 27 -9.52 6.19 -16.98
N ASP A 28 -10.24 5.13 -17.32
CA ASP A 28 -11.33 5.18 -18.33
C ASP A 28 -12.62 5.58 -17.65
N TYR A 29 -12.95 6.87 -17.77
CA TYR A 29 -14.10 7.45 -17.09
C TYR A 29 -15.44 6.85 -17.55
N ASP A 30 -15.63 6.65 -18.84
CA ASP A 30 -16.88 6.12 -19.39
C ASP A 30 -17.06 4.65 -18.99
N ALA A 31 -15.98 3.86 -18.97
CA ALA A 31 -16.02 2.50 -18.48
C ALA A 31 -16.36 2.44 -16.98
N MET A 32 -15.77 3.32 -16.15
CA MET A 32 -16.06 3.35 -14.71
C MET A 32 -17.51 3.79 -14.45
N ARG A 33 -18.03 4.81 -15.14
CA ARG A 33 -19.44 5.19 -15.03
C ARG A 33 -20.40 4.05 -15.39
N SER A 34 -20.10 3.36 -16.48
CA SER A 34 -20.91 2.21 -16.92
C SER A 34 -20.88 1.09 -15.88
N LEU A 35 -19.73 0.81 -15.29
CA LEU A 35 -19.56 -0.19 -14.24
C LEU A 35 -20.39 0.14 -12.99
N PHE A 36 -20.34 1.39 -12.52
CA PHE A 36 -21.14 1.82 -11.36
C PHE A 36 -22.63 1.64 -11.61
N ALA A 37 -23.10 2.00 -12.82
CA ALA A 37 -24.51 1.87 -13.18
C ALA A 37 -24.96 0.41 -13.38
N GLU A 38 -24.10 -0.43 -13.98
CA GLU A 38 -24.42 -1.84 -14.26
C GLU A 38 -24.54 -2.69 -12.99
N TYR A 39 -23.66 -2.45 -12.01
CA TYR A 39 -23.60 -3.25 -10.78
C TYR A 39 -24.20 -2.54 -9.57
N ASP A 40 -24.76 -1.34 -9.73
CA ASP A 40 -25.31 -0.51 -8.65
C ASP A 40 -24.34 -0.43 -7.43
N ILE A 41 -23.11 -0.02 -7.72
CA ILE A 41 -22.02 -0.04 -6.72
C ILE A 41 -22.29 0.97 -5.60
N ASP A 42 -22.37 0.52 -4.37
CA ASP A 42 -22.60 1.33 -3.16
C ASP A 42 -21.34 1.53 -2.30
N GLY A 43 -20.28 0.76 -2.54
CA GLY A 43 -19.03 0.85 -1.82
C GLY A 43 -17.79 0.65 -2.69
N VAL A 44 -16.72 1.37 -2.39
CA VAL A 44 -15.43 1.26 -3.08
C VAL A 44 -14.31 1.07 -2.08
N ILE A 45 -13.50 0.03 -2.25
CA ILE A 45 -12.20 -0.12 -1.59
C ILE A 45 -11.14 0.02 -2.69
N HIS A 46 -10.50 1.18 -2.74
CA HIS A 46 -9.60 1.55 -3.84
C HIS A 46 -8.14 1.22 -3.50
N LEU A 47 -7.69 0.04 -3.96
CA LEU A 47 -6.31 -0.41 -3.83
C LEU A 47 -5.49 -0.30 -5.13
N ALA A 48 -6.14 0.02 -6.26
CA ALA A 48 -5.47 0.08 -7.54
C ALA A 48 -4.47 1.25 -7.59
N ALA A 49 -3.20 0.95 -7.82
CA ALA A 49 -2.13 1.95 -7.92
C ALA A 49 -0.90 1.38 -8.63
N GLU A 50 -0.09 2.26 -9.21
CA GLU A 50 1.32 2.00 -9.44
C GLU A 50 2.09 2.25 -8.13
N SER A 51 2.95 1.30 -7.69
CA SER A 51 3.50 1.31 -6.33
C SER A 51 5.01 1.07 -6.22
N HIS A 52 5.74 0.97 -7.34
CA HIS A 52 7.17 0.70 -7.31
C HIS A 52 7.99 1.98 -7.47
N VAL A 53 8.65 2.42 -6.39
CA VAL A 53 9.36 3.72 -6.35
C VAL A 53 10.38 3.87 -7.48
N ASP A 54 11.24 2.86 -7.75
CA ASP A 54 12.24 2.97 -8.83
C ASP A 54 11.60 3.13 -10.21
N ARG A 55 10.43 2.56 -10.42
CA ARG A 55 9.66 2.77 -11.65
C ARG A 55 9.11 4.19 -11.73
N SER A 56 8.68 4.74 -10.60
CA SER A 56 8.19 6.13 -10.56
C SER A 56 9.28 7.16 -10.89
N ILE A 57 10.52 6.87 -10.50
CA ILE A 57 11.68 7.73 -10.83
C ILE A 57 11.96 7.69 -12.35
N ARG A 58 11.74 6.55 -13.01
CA ARG A 58 11.97 6.38 -14.45
C ARG A 58 10.81 6.92 -15.29
N ASP A 59 9.58 6.73 -14.83
CA ASP A 59 8.36 7.14 -15.52
C ASP A 59 7.33 7.71 -14.54
N PRO A 60 7.48 8.98 -14.15
CA PRO A 60 6.54 9.62 -13.23
C PRO A 60 5.15 9.84 -13.83
N PHE A 61 5.04 9.90 -15.16
CA PHE A 61 3.76 10.15 -15.84
C PHE A 61 2.78 9.00 -15.65
N THR A 62 3.25 7.76 -15.74
CA THR A 62 2.40 6.58 -15.48
C THR A 62 1.86 6.61 -14.05
N PHE A 63 2.67 7.03 -13.07
CA PHE A 63 2.23 7.16 -11.68
C PHE A 63 1.22 8.28 -11.48
N ALA A 64 1.45 9.45 -12.06
CA ALA A 64 0.49 10.55 -12.01
C ALA A 64 -0.83 10.16 -12.68
N ARG A 65 -0.79 9.54 -13.85
CA ARG A 65 -1.99 9.08 -14.56
C ARG A 65 -2.76 8.06 -13.73
N THR A 66 -2.12 6.97 -13.30
CA THR A 66 -2.81 5.90 -12.59
C THR A 66 -3.28 6.34 -11.20
N ASN A 67 -2.35 6.89 -10.39
CA ASN A 67 -2.65 7.16 -8.98
C ASN A 67 -3.49 8.43 -8.79
N VAL A 68 -3.26 9.47 -9.58
CA VAL A 68 -4.03 10.73 -9.44
C VAL A 68 -5.27 10.70 -10.32
N MET A 69 -5.11 10.55 -11.63
CA MET A 69 -6.24 10.61 -12.56
C MET A 69 -7.18 9.41 -12.38
N GLY A 70 -6.64 8.20 -12.15
CA GLY A 70 -7.46 7.02 -11.87
C GLY A 70 -8.27 7.16 -10.59
N THR A 71 -7.69 7.69 -9.51
CA THR A 71 -8.43 7.99 -8.28
C THR A 71 -9.52 9.03 -8.52
N LEU A 72 -9.20 10.14 -9.21
CA LEU A 72 -10.16 11.18 -9.54
C LEU A 72 -11.33 10.64 -10.40
N THR A 73 -11.03 9.78 -11.36
CA THR A 73 -12.02 9.10 -12.20
C THR A 73 -13.00 8.28 -11.35
N LEU A 74 -12.50 7.46 -10.43
CA LEU A 74 -13.34 6.65 -9.55
C LEU A 74 -14.17 7.51 -8.60
N LEU A 75 -13.58 8.56 -8.01
CA LEU A 75 -14.29 9.52 -7.15
C LEU A 75 -15.44 10.18 -7.89
N GLN A 76 -15.20 10.65 -9.12
CA GLN A 76 -16.21 11.33 -9.92
C GLN A 76 -17.33 10.37 -10.36
N ALA A 77 -16.97 9.16 -10.81
CA ALA A 77 -17.95 8.14 -11.19
C ALA A 77 -18.83 7.73 -10.00
N ALA A 78 -18.25 7.51 -8.83
CA ALA A 78 -18.98 7.20 -7.59
C ALA A 78 -19.90 8.36 -7.20
N ARG A 79 -19.40 9.60 -7.20
CA ARG A 79 -20.17 10.79 -6.84
C ARG A 79 -21.39 10.99 -7.76
N GLU A 80 -21.21 10.81 -9.06
CA GLU A 80 -22.33 10.94 -10.03
C GLU A 80 -23.37 9.84 -9.85
N HIS A 81 -22.92 8.60 -9.67
CA HIS A 81 -23.84 7.48 -9.47
C HIS A 81 -24.60 7.60 -8.14
N TRP A 82 -23.92 7.97 -7.07
CA TRP A 82 -24.57 8.14 -5.75
C TRP A 82 -25.41 9.40 -5.65
N ASN A 83 -25.14 10.42 -6.43
CA ASN A 83 -25.93 11.63 -6.62
C ASN A 83 -26.48 12.26 -5.32
N GLY A 84 -25.64 12.40 -4.30
CA GLY A 84 -26.01 12.98 -3.00
C GLY A 84 -26.68 12.01 -2.02
N ALA A 85 -26.98 10.78 -2.41
CA ALA A 85 -27.50 9.76 -1.51
C ALA A 85 -26.34 9.04 -0.82
N TRP A 86 -25.83 9.62 0.26
CA TRP A 86 -24.60 9.16 0.93
C TRP A 86 -24.83 8.04 1.95
N GLU A 87 -26.05 7.87 2.43
CA GLU A 87 -26.37 6.87 3.47
C GLU A 87 -26.07 5.45 2.97
N GLY A 88 -25.31 4.67 3.77
CA GLY A 88 -24.92 3.30 3.45
C GLY A 88 -23.82 3.18 2.40
N ARG A 89 -23.26 4.30 1.92
CA ARG A 89 -22.21 4.33 0.89
C ARG A 89 -20.87 4.74 1.46
N ARG A 90 -19.78 4.21 0.87
CA ARG A 90 -18.42 4.55 1.30
C ARG A 90 -17.38 4.38 0.21
N PHE A 91 -16.48 5.34 0.13
CA PHE A 91 -15.26 5.29 -0.66
C PHE A 91 -14.04 5.20 0.26
N HIS A 92 -13.39 4.05 0.31
CA HIS A 92 -12.19 3.84 1.12
C HIS A 92 -10.95 3.88 0.22
N HIS A 93 -10.15 4.93 0.36
CA HIS A 93 -8.90 5.10 -0.38
C HIS A 93 -7.72 4.56 0.40
N ILE A 94 -6.98 3.62 -0.20
CA ILE A 94 -5.79 3.02 0.40
C ILE A 94 -4.56 3.77 -0.07
N SER A 95 -3.85 4.41 0.87
CA SER A 95 -2.62 5.17 0.65
C SER A 95 -1.43 4.54 1.38
N THR A 96 -0.39 5.30 1.63
CA THR A 96 0.90 4.84 2.16
C THR A 96 1.46 5.84 3.17
N ASP A 97 2.26 5.37 4.12
CA ASP A 97 3.01 6.21 5.05
C ASP A 97 4.10 7.05 4.36
N GLU A 98 4.51 6.66 3.14
CA GLU A 98 5.50 7.41 2.36
C GLU A 98 5.04 8.84 2.00
N VAL A 99 3.75 9.15 2.13
CA VAL A 99 3.23 10.53 1.95
C VAL A 99 3.70 11.50 3.03
N TYR A 100 4.12 10.99 4.20
CA TYR A 100 4.58 11.81 5.32
C TYR A 100 6.04 12.24 5.21
N GLY A 101 6.82 11.65 4.31
CA GLY A 101 8.26 11.89 4.17
C GLY A 101 9.11 11.04 5.11
N ALA A 102 10.22 11.58 5.63
CA ALA A 102 11.18 10.86 6.44
C ALA A 102 11.12 11.25 7.92
N LEU A 103 11.30 10.26 8.80
CA LEU A 103 11.48 10.47 10.25
C LEU A 103 12.95 10.45 10.65
N PRO A 104 13.32 11.23 11.68
CA PRO A 104 14.61 11.07 12.37
C PRO A 104 14.64 9.77 13.20
N PHE A 105 15.84 9.42 13.71
CA PHE A 105 16.03 8.27 14.59
C PHE A 105 15.87 8.65 16.09
N ASP A 106 14.82 9.38 16.41
CA ASP A 106 14.56 9.90 17.77
C ASP A 106 13.32 9.28 18.44
N GLY A 107 12.72 8.26 17.80
CA GLY A 107 11.54 7.57 18.32
C GLY A 107 10.20 8.24 17.97
N THR A 108 10.19 9.35 17.22
CA THR A 108 8.93 9.93 16.71
C THR A 108 8.24 9.00 15.73
N LEU A 109 6.92 9.09 15.64
CA LEU A 109 6.08 8.32 14.72
C LEU A 109 5.22 9.27 13.88
N PHE A 110 4.88 8.85 12.67
CA PHE A 110 3.86 9.54 11.88
C PHE A 110 2.48 9.33 12.49
N THR A 111 1.80 10.43 12.76
CA THR A 111 0.39 10.43 13.15
C THR A 111 -0.46 10.95 12.00
N GLU A 112 -1.79 10.83 12.09
CA GLU A 112 -2.72 11.38 11.10
C GLU A 112 -2.67 12.91 11.00
N GLN A 113 -2.03 13.58 11.97
CA GLN A 113 -1.80 15.04 11.99
C GLN A 113 -0.46 15.44 11.39
N THR A 114 0.41 14.48 11.07
CA THR A 114 1.70 14.74 10.43
C THR A 114 1.47 15.35 9.04
N ARG A 115 2.17 16.44 8.75
CA ARG A 115 2.11 17.09 7.43
C ARG A 115 2.72 16.18 6.37
N TYR A 116 2.12 16.18 5.19
CA TYR A 116 2.67 15.47 4.04
C TYR A 116 3.92 16.16 3.52
N ASP A 117 4.96 15.37 3.29
CA ASP A 117 6.26 15.81 2.74
C ASP A 117 6.86 14.70 1.83
N PRO A 118 6.19 14.34 0.74
CA PRO A 118 6.60 13.22 -0.11
C PRO A 118 7.86 13.52 -0.91
N HIS A 119 8.85 12.58 -0.92
CA HIS A 119 10.14 12.76 -1.57
C HIS A 119 10.33 11.94 -2.86
N SER A 120 9.36 11.13 -3.28
CA SER A 120 9.41 10.38 -4.53
C SER A 120 8.22 10.70 -5.44
N PRO A 121 8.32 10.49 -6.77
CA PRO A 121 7.16 10.64 -7.65
C PRO A 121 6.00 9.71 -7.27
N TYR A 122 6.28 8.50 -6.75
CA TYR A 122 5.27 7.62 -6.20
C TYR A 122 4.55 8.24 -5.02
N SER A 123 5.29 8.62 -3.96
CA SER A 123 4.68 9.18 -2.76
C SER A 123 3.96 10.51 -3.05
N ALA A 124 4.50 11.35 -3.94
CA ALA A 124 3.85 12.56 -4.41
C ALA A 124 2.52 12.27 -5.12
N SER A 125 2.46 11.23 -5.96
CA SER A 125 1.22 10.83 -6.63
C SER A 125 0.17 10.30 -5.65
N LYS A 126 0.59 9.58 -4.61
CA LYS A 126 -0.31 9.11 -3.54
C LYS A 126 -0.81 10.26 -2.67
N ALA A 127 0.08 11.17 -2.25
CA ALA A 127 -0.31 12.38 -1.52
C ALA A 127 -1.32 13.23 -2.31
N SER A 128 -1.11 13.36 -3.63
CA SER A 128 -2.05 14.06 -4.51
C SER A 128 -3.42 13.41 -4.53
N SER A 129 -3.49 12.08 -4.65
CA SER A 129 -4.76 11.36 -4.62
C SER A 129 -5.47 11.48 -3.26
N ASP A 130 -4.74 11.43 -2.15
CA ASP A 130 -5.28 11.64 -0.80
C ASP A 130 -5.93 13.02 -0.67
N HIS A 131 -5.29 14.06 -1.21
CA HIS A 131 -5.85 15.40 -1.23
C HIS A 131 -7.14 15.51 -2.06
N PHE A 132 -7.23 14.82 -3.20
CA PHE A 132 -8.49 14.76 -3.96
C PHE A 132 -9.61 14.07 -3.18
N VAL A 133 -9.32 12.97 -2.48
CA VAL A 133 -10.32 12.28 -1.65
C VAL A 133 -10.85 13.20 -0.55
N ARG A 134 -9.95 13.90 0.16
CA ARG A 134 -10.32 14.88 1.19
C ARG A 134 -11.12 16.04 0.61
N ALA A 135 -10.69 16.58 -0.53
CA ALA A 135 -11.39 17.68 -1.20
C ALA A 135 -12.81 17.28 -1.63
N PHE A 136 -13.02 16.03 -2.04
CA PHE A 136 -14.36 15.53 -2.36
C PHE A 136 -15.24 15.45 -1.11
N HIS A 137 -14.71 15.01 0.00
CA HIS A 137 -15.43 15.04 1.27
C HIS A 137 -15.80 16.48 1.68
N ASP A 138 -14.81 17.38 1.73
CA ASP A 138 -15.00 18.76 2.18
C ASP A 138 -15.95 19.56 1.27
N THR A 139 -15.86 19.33 -0.05
CA THR A 139 -16.63 20.10 -1.03
C THR A 139 -18.05 19.57 -1.21
N TYR A 140 -18.23 18.25 -1.19
CA TYR A 140 -19.50 17.61 -1.58
C TYR A 140 -20.18 16.83 -0.43
N GLY A 141 -19.55 16.75 0.75
CA GLY A 141 -19.98 15.83 1.81
C GLY A 141 -19.83 14.36 1.41
N PHE A 142 -18.93 14.06 0.45
CA PHE A 142 -18.74 12.73 -0.10
C PHE A 142 -18.26 11.75 0.97
N PRO A 143 -18.85 10.54 1.11
CA PRO A 143 -18.56 9.61 2.18
C PRO A 143 -17.24 8.87 1.93
N ALA A 144 -16.12 9.49 2.23
CA ALA A 144 -14.80 8.97 1.98
C ALA A 144 -13.97 8.82 3.26
N VAL A 145 -13.10 7.82 3.28
CA VAL A 145 -12.07 7.62 4.31
C VAL A 145 -10.73 7.33 3.62
N VAL A 146 -9.65 7.83 4.21
CA VAL A 146 -8.27 7.59 3.74
C VAL A 146 -7.53 6.74 4.75
N THR A 147 -6.74 5.78 4.29
CA THR A 147 -5.82 5.05 5.16
C THR A 147 -4.39 5.11 4.64
N ASN A 148 -3.44 5.34 5.53
CA ASN A 148 -2.01 5.31 5.25
C ASN A 148 -1.42 4.08 5.94
N CYS A 149 -0.86 3.14 5.17
CA CYS A 149 -0.32 1.92 5.74
C CYS A 149 1.21 1.86 5.64
N SER A 150 1.82 1.14 6.58
CA SER A 150 3.24 0.79 6.54
C SER A 150 3.53 -0.31 5.50
N ASN A 151 4.80 -0.72 5.39
CA ASN A 151 5.24 -1.71 4.42
C ASN A 151 4.56 -3.07 4.67
N ASN A 152 3.84 -3.56 3.68
CA ASN A 152 3.17 -4.85 3.76
C ASN A 152 4.10 -6.02 3.42
N TYR A 153 3.88 -7.16 4.06
CA TYR A 153 4.49 -8.44 3.70
C TYR A 153 3.49 -9.59 3.87
N GLY A 154 3.72 -10.69 3.16
CA GLY A 154 2.89 -11.89 3.31
C GLY A 154 2.63 -12.62 1.99
N PRO A 155 1.68 -13.56 1.99
CA PRO A 155 1.29 -14.34 0.81
C PRO A 155 0.92 -13.46 -0.38
N TYR A 156 1.19 -13.95 -1.59
CA TYR A 156 0.86 -13.31 -2.88
C TYR A 156 1.56 -11.98 -3.17
N GLN A 157 2.49 -11.52 -2.32
CA GLN A 157 3.27 -10.33 -2.61
C GLN A 157 4.07 -10.50 -3.90
N PHE A 158 3.98 -9.52 -4.81
CA PHE A 158 4.67 -9.59 -6.10
C PHE A 158 6.21 -9.60 -5.90
N PRO A 159 6.96 -10.48 -6.62
CA PRO A 159 8.37 -10.77 -6.33
C PRO A 159 9.37 -9.69 -6.78
N GLU A 160 8.93 -8.45 -6.95
CA GLU A 160 9.81 -7.28 -7.09
C GLU A 160 10.07 -6.57 -5.77
N LYS A 161 9.26 -6.85 -4.74
CA LYS A 161 9.38 -6.28 -3.40
C LYS A 161 10.43 -7.03 -2.59
N LEU A 162 11.03 -6.35 -1.58
CA LEU A 162 12.21 -6.82 -0.85
C LEU A 162 12.09 -8.28 -0.40
N ILE A 163 11.10 -8.61 0.41
CA ILE A 163 11.02 -9.94 1.04
C ILE A 163 10.89 -11.05 -0.01
N PRO A 164 9.89 -11.06 -0.92
CA PRO A 164 9.78 -12.15 -1.88
C PRO A 164 10.91 -12.17 -2.92
N LEU A 165 11.48 -11.02 -3.28
CA LEU A 165 12.65 -10.96 -4.17
C LEU A 165 13.86 -11.66 -3.54
N PHE A 166 14.14 -11.35 -2.26
CA PHE A 166 15.30 -11.91 -1.57
C PHE A 166 15.12 -13.41 -1.30
N ILE A 167 13.93 -13.86 -0.89
CA ILE A 167 13.61 -15.29 -0.78
C ILE A 167 13.88 -16.01 -2.11
N ASN A 168 13.39 -15.47 -3.21
CA ASN A 168 13.57 -16.06 -4.54
C ASN A 168 15.07 -16.07 -4.94
N ASN A 169 15.79 -14.99 -4.71
CA ASN A 169 17.20 -14.89 -5.03
C ASN A 169 18.05 -15.85 -4.21
N ILE A 170 17.80 -16.01 -2.91
CA ILE A 170 18.50 -16.99 -2.05
C ILE A 170 18.27 -18.42 -2.55
N ARG A 171 17.04 -18.76 -2.89
CA ARG A 171 16.69 -20.09 -3.44
C ARG A 171 17.47 -20.41 -4.73
N HIS A 172 17.74 -19.41 -5.55
CA HIS A 172 18.41 -19.58 -6.84
C HIS A 172 19.89 -19.10 -6.83
N GLU A 173 20.44 -18.86 -5.65
CA GLU A 173 21.83 -18.39 -5.46
C GLU A 173 22.19 -17.14 -6.28
N LYS A 174 21.22 -16.22 -6.40
CA LYS A 174 21.38 -14.93 -7.11
C LYS A 174 21.79 -13.82 -6.13
N PRO A 175 22.45 -12.74 -6.64
CA PRO A 175 22.80 -11.59 -5.83
C PRO A 175 21.62 -10.98 -5.07
N LEU A 176 21.88 -10.51 -3.85
CA LEU A 176 20.94 -9.81 -2.98
C LEU A 176 21.29 -8.32 -2.98
N PRO A 177 20.67 -7.49 -3.84
CA PRO A 177 21.04 -6.08 -3.95
C PRO A 177 20.54 -5.28 -2.74
N VAL A 178 21.48 -4.72 -1.98
CA VAL A 178 21.20 -3.86 -0.82
C VAL A 178 21.51 -2.41 -1.19
N TYR A 179 20.51 -1.55 -1.15
CA TYR A 179 20.66 -0.12 -1.40
C TYR A 179 21.52 0.55 -0.32
N GLY A 180 22.51 1.34 -0.74
CA GLY A 180 23.42 2.02 0.17
C GLY A 180 24.08 1.03 1.14
N ARG A 181 23.89 1.22 2.43
CA ARG A 181 24.39 0.33 3.50
C ARG A 181 23.27 -0.51 4.14
N GLY A 182 22.03 -0.38 3.66
CA GLY A 182 20.87 -1.06 4.22
C GLY A 182 20.41 -0.52 5.57
N GLU A 183 20.75 0.74 5.87
CA GLU A 183 20.44 1.38 7.16
C GLU A 183 19.01 1.95 7.24
N ASN A 184 18.30 2.02 6.11
CA ASN A 184 16.92 2.48 6.08
C ASN A 184 16.03 1.60 6.96
N VAL A 185 15.17 2.24 7.74
CA VAL A 185 14.22 1.56 8.63
C VAL A 185 12.81 1.59 8.05
N ARG A 186 12.13 0.47 8.14
CA ARG A 186 10.73 0.31 7.72
C ARG A 186 9.94 -0.38 8.81
N ASP A 187 8.70 0.06 8.98
CA ASP A 187 7.70 -0.66 9.77
C ASP A 187 7.03 -1.72 8.88
N TRP A 188 6.89 -2.95 9.37
CA TRP A 188 6.39 -4.08 8.61
C TRP A 188 5.06 -4.58 9.13
N LEU A 189 4.06 -4.59 8.26
CA LEU A 189 2.69 -4.98 8.55
C LEU A 189 2.32 -6.26 7.80
N TYR A 190 1.84 -7.27 8.53
CA TYR A 190 1.36 -8.49 7.90
C TYR A 190 0.09 -8.24 7.09
N VAL A 191 0.04 -8.78 5.87
CA VAL A 191 -1.01 -8.43 4.89
C VAL A 191 -2.42 -8.78 5.34
N GLU A 192 -2.60 -9.86 6.13
CA GLU A 192 -3.91 -10.22 6.68
C GLU A 192 -4.36 -9.24 7.78
N ASP A 193 -3.42 -8.71 8.56
CA ASP A 193 -3.70 -7.65 9.52
C ASP A 193 -4.14 -6.38 8.81
N HIS A 194 -3.48 -6.03 7.70
CA HIS A 194 -3.89 -4.92 6.86
C HIS A 194 -5.29 -5.14 6.27
N ALA A 195 -5.59 -6.33 5.74
CA ALA A 195 -6.92 -6.65 5.22
C ALA A 195 -8.00 -6.52 6.29
N ARG A 196 -7.74 -6.99 7.53
CA ARG A 196 -8.66 -6.79 8.68
C ARG A 196 -8.85 -5.33 9.04
N ALA A 197 -7.79 -4.51 8.96
CA ALA A 197 -7.89 -3.07 9.19
C ALA A 197 -8.77 -2.41 8.14
N ILE A 198 -8.55 -2.73 6.85
CA ILE A 198 -9.35 -2.22 5.74
C ILE A 198 -10.83 -2.55 5.93
N ASP A 199 -11.15 -3.81 6.22
CA ASP A 199 -12.53 -4.25 6.47
C ASP A 199 -13.16 -3.51 7.66
N THR A 200 -12.44 -3.42 8.77
CA THR A 200 -12.88 -2.70 9.98
C THR A 200 -13.16 -1.22 9.69
N ILE A 201 -12.26 -0.55 8.99
CA ILE A 201 -12.41 0.87 8.67
C ILE A 201 -13.51 1.08 7.63
N PHE A 202 -13.61 0.20 6.62
CA PHE A 202 -14.67 0.29 5.62
C PHE A 202 -16.07 0.25 6.25
N HIS A 203 -16.29 -0.60 7.24
CA HIS A 203 -17.59 -0.76 7.89
C HIS A 203 -17.83 0.21 9.06
N ARG A 204 -16.79 0.63 9.76
CA ARG A 204 -16.93 1.33 11.06
C ARG A 204 -16.17 2.66 11.15
N GLY A 205 -15.30 2.97 10.19
CA GLY A 205 -14.57 4.23 10.16
C GLY A 205 -15.51 5.43 9.99
N ARG A 206 -15.05 6.61 10.37
CA ARG A 206 -15.79 7.86 10.21
C ARG A 206 -15.45 8.50 8.87
N ASP A 207 -16.46 9.00 8.15
CA ASP A 207 -16.26 9.74 6.91
C ASP A 207 -15.46 11.03 7.15
N GLY A 208 -14.62 11.38 6.20
CA GLY A 208 -13.69 12.52 6.28
C GLY A 208 -12.41 12.24 7.06
N GLU A 209 -12.33 11.11 7.77
CA GLU A 209 -11.18 10.80 8.61
C GLU A 209 -10.05 10.09 7.84
N THR A 210 -8.84 10.23 8.39
CA THR A 210 -7.68 9.43 8.03
C THR A 210 -7.35 8.48 9.16
N TYR A 211 -6.97 7.23 8.83
CA TYR A 211 -6.48 6.25 9.79
C TYR A 211 -5.13 5.71 9.34
N ASN A 212 -4.17 5.74 10.24
CA ASN A 212 -2.88 5.11 10.06
C ASN A 212 -2.95 3.62 10.43
N ILE A 213 -2.31 2.77 9.60
CA ILE A 213 -2.28 1.31 9.81
C ILE A 213 -0.82 0.86 9.84
N GLY A 214 -0.26 0.60 11.03
CA GLY A 214 1.12 0.21 11.25
C GLY A 214 1.27 -1.09 12.01
N GLY A 215 2.43 -1.73 11.84
CA GLY A 215 2.77 -2.98 12.49
C GLY A 215 3.43 -2.81 13.87
N PHE A 216 3.94 -1.61 14.19
CA PHE A 216 4.86 -1.37 15.31
C PHE A 216 6.08 -2.30 15.29
N ASN A 217 6.54 -2.63 14.09
CA ASN A 217 7.55 -3.65 13.81
C ASN A 217 8.65 -3.09 12.91
N GLU A 218 9.46 -2.20 13.49
CA GLU A 218 10.53 -1.51 12.77
C GLU A 218 11.76 -2.39 12.60
N TRP A 219 12.27 -2.48 11.36
CA TRP A 219 13.50 -3.17 11.04
C TRP A 219 14.38 -2.33 10.14
N ARG A 220 15.71 -2.32 10.43
CA ARG A 220 16.66 -1.88 9.39
C ARG A 220 16.68 -2.91 8.27
N ASN A 221 16.74 -2.44 7.04
CA ASN A 221 16.72 -3.33 5.87
C ASN A 221 17.81 -4.41 5.95
N ILE A 222 19.01 -4.07 6.37
CA ILE A 222 20.12 -5.05 6.48
C ILE A 222 19.85 -6.14 7.53
N ASP A 223 19.21 -5.78 8.65
CA ASP A 223 18.89 -6.74 9.71
C ASP A 223 17.77 -7.69 9.27
N LEU A 224 16.73 -7.15 8.63
CA LEU A 224 15.66 -7.95 8.01
C LEU A 224 16.22 -8.90 6.95
N ILE A 225 17.13 -8.42 6.08
CA ILE A 225 17.76 -9.25 5.05
C ILE A 225 18.52 -10.41 5.66
N ARG A 226 19.28 -10.19 6.73
CA ARG A 226 20.00 -11.25 7.45
C ARG A 226 19.04 -12.25 8.08
N GLU A 227 17.90 -11.79 8.61
CA GLU A 227 16.86 -12.69 9.15
C GLU A 227 16.22 -13.55 8.05
N ILE A 228 15.93 -12.96 6.89
CA ILE A 228 15.46 -13.70 5.72
C ILE A 228 16.49 -14.75 5.30
N ILE A 229 17.78 -14.39 5.22
CA ILE A 229 18.86 -15.30 4.86
C ILE A 229 18.91 -16.48 5.83
N ARG A 230 18.98 -16.23 7.14
CA ARG A 230 19.01 -17.28 8.17
C ARG A 230 17.83 -18.24 8.06
N THR A 231 16.64 -17.66 7.93
CA THR A 231 15.40 -18.43 7.84
C THR A 231 15.33 -19.27 6.56
N VAL A 232 15.68 -18.71 5.42
CA VAL A 232 15.62 -19.43 4.13
C VAL A 232 16.72 -20.50 4.05
N ASP A 233 17.95 -20.21 4.50
CA ASP A 233 19.04 -21.20 4.54
C ASP A 233 18.64 -22.40 5.41
N ARG A 234 18.09 -22.16 6.62
CA ARG A 234 17.60 -23.22 7.51
C ARG A 234 16.52 -24.07 6.83
N LEU A 235 15.52 -23.44 6.18
CA LEU A 235 14.46 -24.14 5.48
C LEU A 235 14.94 -24.95 4.27
N LEU A 236 16.07 -24.53 3.68
CA LEU A 236 16.73 -25.26 2.58
C LEU A 236 17.75 -26.31 3.07
N GLY A 237 17.88 -26.51 4.39
CA GLY A 237 18.87 -27.44 4.96
C GLY A 237 20.32 -26.97 4.81
N ARG A 238 20.54 -25.68 4.61
CA ARG A 238 21.88 -25.05 4.56
C ARG A 238 22.28 -24.54 5.95
N PRO A 239 23.59 -24.37 6.23
CA PRO A 239 24.04 -23.66 7.42
C PRO A 239 23.43 -22.24 7.47
N GLU A 240 22.93 -21.81 8.62
CA GLU A 240 22.35 -20.47 8.78
C GLU A 240 23.40 -19.39 8.43
N GLY A 241 22.99 -18.44 7.58
CA GLY A 241 23.85 -17.37 7.10
C GLY A 241 24.73 -17.75 5.91
N ALA A 242 24.68 -18.98 5.39
CA ALA A 242 25.47 -19.42 4.25
C ALA A 242 25.26 -18.53 2.99
N SER A 243 24.10 -17.94 2.86
CA SER A 243 23.73 -17.05 1.74
C SER A 243 24.12 -15.59 1.97
N GLU A 244 24.73 -15.20 3.10
CA GLU A 244 25.21 -13.81 3.30
C GLU A 244 26.23 -13.37 2.25
N LYS A 245 27.00 -14.32 1.69
CA LYS A 245 27.93 -14.09 0.57
C LYS A 245 27.27 -13.54 -0.69
N LEU A 246 25.96 -13.67 -0.81
CA LEU A 246 25.17 -13.16 -1.94
C LEU A 246 24.84 -11.66 -1.80
N ILE A 247 25.04 -11.07 -0.61
CA ILE A 247 24.78 -9.64 -0.40
C ILE A 247 25.69 -8.82 -1.31
N THR A 248 25.07 -7.93 -2.09
CA THR A 248 25.76 -7.01 -2.99
C THR A 248 25.26 -5.60 -2.72
N TYR A 249 26.13 -4.73 -2.24
CA TYR A 249 25.77 -3.33 -2.02
C TYR A 249 25.72 -2.58 -3.34
N VAL A 250 24.62 -1.87 -3.58
CA VAL A 250 24.41 -1.08 -4.79
C VAL A 250 24.22 0.40 -4.43
N THR A 251 24.35 1.29 -5.42
CA THR A 251 24.11 2.73 -5.23
C THR A 251 22.72 2.94 -4.64
N ASP A 252 22.63 3.81 -3.64
CA ASP A 252 21.37 4.10 -2.99
C ASP A 252 20.40 4.81 -3.95
N ARG A 253 19.12 4.65 -3.69
CA ARG A 253 18.03 5.26 -4.45
C ARG A 253 18.02 6.78 -4.22
N ALA A 254 17.75 7.55 -5.27
CA ALA A 254 17.51 8.99 -5.14
C ALA A 254 16.23 9.25 -4.33
N GLY A 255 16.30 10.19 -3.37
CA GLY A 255 15.17 10.50 -2.50
C GLY A 255 14.75 9.34 -1.58
N HIS A 256 15.70 8.51 -1.15
CA HIS A 256 15.45 7.36 -0.30
C HIS A 256 15.33 7.78 1.16
N ASP A 257 14.12 7.87 1.65
CA ASP A 257 13.83 8.22 3.04
C ASP A 257 14.46 7.23 4.04
N LEU A 258 15.02 7.77 5.11
CA LEU A 258 15.80 6.99 6.07
C LEU A 258 14.92 6.11 6.95
N ARG A 259 13.81 6.63 7.46
CA ARG A 259 12.96 5.91 8.42
C ARG A 259 11.49 6.20 8.18
N TYR A 260 10.69 5.13 8.16
CA TYR A 260 9.24 5.17 8.26
C TYR A 260 8.81 4.41 9.50
N ALA A 261 7.95 5.02 10.30
CA ALA A 261 7.31 4.39 11.44
C ALA A 261 5.98 5.09 11.69
N ILE A 262 4.92 4.32 11.83
CA ILE A 262 3.56 4.86 11.85
C ILE A 262 2.88 4.60 13.19
N ASP A 263 2.11 5.56 13.67
CA ASP A 263 1.29 5.45 14.87
C ASP A 263 -0.14 5.06 14.48
N SER A 264 -0.55 3.85 14.83
CA SER A 264 -1.90 3.33 14.58
C SER A 264 -2.78 3.34 15.84
N ARG A 265 -2.44 4.10 16.90
CA ARG A 265 -3.21 4.16 18.14
C ARG A 265 -4.62 4.67 17.93
N LYS A 266 -4.84 5.64 17.03
CA LYS A 266 -6.18 6.12 16.70
C LYS A 266 -7.08 4.98 16.22
N LEU A 267 -6.59 4.13 15.33
CA LEU A 267 -7.35 2.98 14.84
C LEU A 267 -7.69 2.00 15.96
N LYS A 268 -6.76 1.77 16.89
CA LYS A 268 -6.99 0.93 18.06
C LYS A 268 -8.04 1.55 18.99
N ASP A 269 -7.89 2.81 19.31
CA ASP A 269 -8.73 3.50 20.33
C ASP A 269 -10.17 3.69 19.83
N GLU A 270 -10.35 4.02 18.54
CA GLU A 270 -11.66 4.28 17.96
C GLU A 270 -12.37 3.00 17.47
N LEU A 271 -11.65 2.07 16.90
CA LEU A 271 -12.23 0.91 16.21
C LEU A 271 -11.81 -0.45 16.79
N GLY A 272 -10.90 -0.48 17.76
CA GLY A 272 -10.48 -1.68 18.47
C GLY A 272 -9.53 -2.58 17.67
N TRP A 273 -8.98 -2.10 16.54
CA TRP A 273 -8.03 -2.88 15.74
C TRP A 273 -6.60 -2.74 16.26
N GLN A 274 -5.88 -3.84 16.21
CA GLN A 274 -4.42 -3.88 16.40
C GLN A 274 -3.81 -5.01 15.58
N PRO A 275 -2.52 -4.93 15.19
CA PRO A 275 -1.84 -6.01 14.51
C PRO A 275 -1.80 -7.25 15.41
N SER A 276 -1.84 -8.44 14.80
CA SER A 276 -1.78 -9.73 15.50
C SER A 276 -0.39 -10.36 15.46
N LEU A 277 0.49 -9.90 14.56
CA LEU A 277 1.86 -10.37 14.39
C LEU A 277 2.86 -9.22 14.52
#